data_f46e9b028c6351fd862d577929ba8aa9
#
_entry.id   f46e9b028c6351fd862d577929ba8aa9
#
_cell.length_a   1.000
_cell.length_b   1.000
_cell.length_c   1.000
_cell.angle_alpha   90.00
_cell.angle_beta   90.00
_cell.angle_gamma   90.00
#
_symmetry.space_group_name_H-M   'P 1'
#
loop_
_entity.id
_entity.type
_entity.pdbx_description
1 polymer ?
#
loop_
_entity_poly.entity_id
_entity_poly.type
_entity_poly.pdbx_seq_one_letter_code
_entity_poly.pdbx_strand_id
1 'polypeptide(L)'
;MEVDKSNRFNSLDLRLLAVGISLLVSFFIILNPSLPNDDAYTYIRIAEITLSDGVGAAIQYYPWAGYSLLIALISKLGVDLTMSAHLINAFFFSVLVYSFISIVNLVSSSKSVTVLAAICILLYPPLNELRSDIIRDIAMWALTLFALWQFLLFLQFYRLPNFLCFCLSLILASFFRPEAIAYLFSLPFALLFDNRHPKKIQVKTFLKSNAITGLCLALVILLIKFFGIDIISNSKEFIATYKPFLSSALTPSEAESSSLSSGIFGEYASSYSGPYLGVFLTAGLIAILIMKLIEGIGGPFFFLLIYGVIQRSIKPSKYFSAPLAIFLATNIAIVLGFIVTTRFVSSRYSMLFCIVLVIFVPIILDDLISKLQVMRMKTLGMRVLILFFGYCAFDSFISFGSSKEFITQSLVWLKSDDHSGAELITNNHAIAYYSGKVKNYDQVPRFVTEDQIHALKPNDLIAIEMHYEMLQLVEKESVKPYINLQVALPNIEDMALAIYKKVEPRN
;
A
#
# COMPACT_ATOMS: atom_id res chain seq x y z
N MET A 1 -33.09 -34.00 -20.76
CA MET A 1 -31.99 -34.08 -19.80
C MET A 1 -32.39 -33.19 -18.63
N GLU A 2 -33.14 -33.74 -17.69
CA GLU A 2 -33.59 -33.04 -16.47
C GLU A 2 -32.39 -32.74 -15.61
N VAL A 3 -32.12 -31.46 -15.43
CA VAL A 3 -31.10 -30.96 -14.51
C VAL A 3 -31.67 -31.09 -13.10
N ASP A 4 -31.12 -32.01 -12.35
CA ASP A 4 -31.43 -32.26 -10.93
C ASP A 4 -31.27 -30.94 -10.14
N LYS A 5 -32.40 -30.34 -9.79
CA LYS A 5 -32.50 -29.09 -9.01
C LYS A 5 -32.25 -29.29 -7.51
N SER A 6 -32.06 -30.53 -7.03
CA SER A 6 -32.00 -30.81 -5.59
C SER A 6 -30.67 -30.56 -4.91
N ASN A 7 -29.58 -30.33 -5.65
CA ASN A 7 -28.22 -30.18 -5.07
C ASN A 7 -27.68 -28.71 -5.00
N ARG A 8 -28.54 -27.71 -5.22
CA ARG A 8 -28.09 -26.30 -5.20
C ARG A 8 -27.94 -25.65 -3.82
N PHE A 9 -28.42 -26.28 -2.76
CA PHE A 9 -28.44 -25.66 -1.42
C PHE A 9 -27.34 -26.13 -0.46
N ASN A 10 -26.49 -27.09 -0.82
CA ASN A 10 -25.55 -27.72 0.11
C ASN A 10 -24.05 -27.57 -0.19
N SER A 11 -23.62 -26.71 -1.09
CA SER A 11 -22.18 -26.37 -1.22
C SER A 11 -21.92 -24.97 -0.72
N LEU A 12 -21.38 -24.85 0.47
CA LEU A 12 -20.86 -23.60 1.01
C LEU A 12 -19.90 -22.96 -0.02
N ASP A 13 -20.16 -21.72 -0.42
CA ASP A 13 -19.25 -21.01 -1.30
C ASP A 13 -17.96 -20.70 -0.54
N LEU A 14 -16.86 -21.37 -0.89
CA LEU A 14 -15.56 -21.23 -0.25
C LEU A 14 -15.05 -19.78 -0.26
N ARG A 15 -15.47 -18.97 -1.25
CA ARG A 15 -15.11 -17.53 -1.31
C ARG A 15 -15.76 -16.77 -0.15
N LEU A 16 -17.04 -17.04 0.12
CA LEU A 16 -17.77 -16.40 1.22
C LEU A 16 -17.24 -16.87 2.58
N LEU A 17 -16.88 -18.15 2.69
CA LEU A 17 -16.21 -18.65 3.90
C LEU A 17 -14.87 -17.93 4.14
N ALA A 18 -14.03 -17.78 3.10
CA ALA A 18 -12.77 -17.08 3.20
C ALA A 18 -12.96 -15.58 3.55
N VAL A 19 -14.00 -14.95 3.00
CA VAL A 19 -14.39 -13.57 3.37
C VAL A 19 -14.77 -13.51 4.85
N GLY A 20 -15.57 -14.47 5.34
CA GLY A 20 -15.93 -14.54 6.76
C GLY A 20 -14.70 -14.65 7.67
N ILE A 21 -13.74 -15.52 7.31
CA ILE A 21 -12.48 -15.67 8.05
C ILE A 21 -11.66 -14.35 7.97
N SER A 22 -11.56 -13.72 6.80
CA SER A 22 -10.86 -12.44 6.65
C SER A 22 -11.47 -11.34 7.53
N LEU A 23 -12.80 -11.29 7.63
CA LEU A 23 -13.49 -10.35 8.52
C LEU A 23 -13.19 -10.65 9.99
N LEU A 24 -13.18 -11.93 10.40
CA LEU A 24 -12.82 -12.31 11.77
C LEU A 24 -11.38 -11.89 12.11
N VAL A 25 -10.42 -12.08 11.21
CA VAL A 25 -9.03 -11.63 11.40
C VAL A 25 -8.98 -10.10 11.53
N SER A 26 -9.67 -9.36 10.64
CA SER A 26 -9.72 -7.90 10.72
C SER A 26 -10.37 -7.42 12.02
N PHE A 27 -11.43 -8.09 12.46
CA PHE A 27 -12.11 -7.78 13.71
C PHE A 27 -11.21 -8.03 14.93
N PHE A 28 -10.43 -9.12 14.93
CA PHE A 28 -9.45 -9.37 15.98
C PHE A 28 -8.39 -8.27 16.07
N ILE A 29 -7.90 -7.76 14.93
CA ILE A 29 -6.95 -6.64 14.88
C ILE A 29 -7.59 -5.35 15.42
N ILE A 30 -8.85 -5.08 15.05
CA ILE A 30 -9.61 -3.92 15.53
C ILE A 30 -9.78 -3.95 17.06
N LEU A 31 -9.99 -5.13 17.64
CA LEU A 31 -10.12 -5.29 19.10
C LEU A 31 -8.78 -5.15 19.84
N ASN A 32 -7.66 -5.34 19.15
CA ASN A 32 -6.30 -5.21 19.71
C ASN A 32 -5.52 -4.15 18.91
N PRO A 33 -5.91 -2.88 18.99
CA PRO A 33 -5.34 -1.84 18.15
C PRO A 33 -3.88 -1.60 18.51
N SER A 34 -3.00 -1.62 17.51
CA SER A 34 -1.66 -1.06 17.56
C SER A 34 -1.70 0.45 17.31
N LEU A 35 -0.59 1.14 17.60
CA LEU A 35 -0.46 2.53 17.18
C LEU A 35 -0.58 2.62 15.65
N PRO A 36 -1.40 3.55 15.12
CA PRO A 36 -1.53 3.76 13.70
C PRO A 36 -0.18 4.10 13.04
N ASN A 37 -0.06 3.76 11.75
CA ASN A 37 1.07 4.20 10.93
C ASN A 37 1.03 5.72 10.67
N ASP A 38 2.14 6.32 10.25
CA ASP A 38 2.26 7.78 10.10
C ASP A 38 1.25 8.39 9.12
N ASP A 39 0.98 7.71 7.99
CA ASP A 39 -0.02 8.18 7.00
C ASP A 39 -1.43 8.29 7.59
N ALA A 40 -1.76 7.51 8.64
CA ALA A 40 -3.06 7.48 9.28
C ALA A 40 -3.47 8.86 9.81
N TYR A 41 -2.51 9.58 10.40
CA TYR A 41 -2.77 10.89 11.00
C TYR A 41 -3.17 11.93 9.95
N THR A 42 -2.58 11.87 8.75
CA THR A 42 -3.01 12.68 7.62
C THR A 42 -4.43 12.35 7.19
N TYR A 43 -4.77 11.06 7.06
CA TYR A 43 -6.14 10.67 6.68
C TYR A 43 -7.19 11.04 7.73
N ILE A 44 -6.86 10.91 9.02
CA ILE A 44 -7.73 11.32 10.13
C ILE A 44 -7.93 12.85 10.08
N ARG A 45 -6.85 13.63 9.89
CA ARG A 45 -6.93 15.09 9.79
C ARG A 45 -7.85 15.55 8.67
N ILE A 46 -7.71 14.97 7.49
CA ILE A 46 -8.56 15.27 6.33
C ILE A 46 -10.03 14.90 6.62
N ALA A 47 -10.26 13.80 7.34
CA ALA A 47 -11.61 13.42 7.77
C ALA A 47 -12.19 14.41 8.77
N GLU A 48 -11.41 14.93 9.74
CA GLU A 48 -11.81 16.00 10.65
C GLU A 48 -12.19 17.27 9.88
N ILE A 49 -11.34 17.72 8.94
CA ILE A 49 -11.62 18.88 8.08
C ILE A 49 -12.90 18.64 7.26
N THR A 50 -13.13 17.42 6.78
CA THR A 50 -14.36 17.07 6.06
C THR A 50 -15.60 17.25 6.93
N LEU A 51 -15.52 16.91 8.22
CA LEU A 51 -16.62 17.01 9.17
C LEU A 51 -16.87 18.46 9.63
N SER A 52 -15.81 19.25 9.83
CA SER A 52 -15.90 20.65 10.32
C SER A 52 -16.15 21.66 9.20
N ASP A 53 -15.35 21.59 8.12
CA ASP A 53 -15.28 22.64 7.09
C ASP A 53 -15.84 22.16 5.71
N GLY A 54 -16.18 20.88 5.62
CA GLY A 54 -16.82 20.28 4.44
C GLY A 54 -15.83 19.70 3.41
N VAL A 55 -16.40 19.04 2.39
CA VAL A 55 -15.65 18.29 1.36
C VAL A 55 -14.71 19.20 0.56
N GLY A 56 -15.13 20.45 0.27
CA GLY A 56 -14.31 21.39 -0.50
C GLY A 56 -13.00 21.73 0.19
N ALA A 57 -13.05 22.02 1.49
CA ALA A 57 -11.86 22.31 2.31
C ALA A 57 -10.92 21.07 2.40
N ALA A 58 -11.49 19.88 2.55
CA ALA A 58 -10.73 18.64 2.59
C ALA A 58 -9.95 18.37 1.29
N ILE A 59 -10.59 18.59 0.13
CA ILE A 59 -9.95 18.41 -1.19
C ILE A 59 -8.88 19.48 -1.43
N GLN A 60 -9.10 20.70 -0.97
CA GLN A 60 -8.10 21.78 -1.03
C GLN A 60 -6.90 21.48 -0.15
N TYR A 61 -7.11 20.90 1.04
CA TYR A 61 -6.03 20.48 1.93
C TYR A 61 -5.22 19.32 1.34
N TYR A 62 -5.92 18.33 0.76
CA TYR A 62 -5.30 17.17 0.15
C TYR A 62 -6.12 16.66 -1.05
N PRO A 63 -5.62 16.79 -2.29
CA PRO A 63 -6.39 16.46 -3.50
C PRO A 63 -6.92 15.01 -3.58
N TRP A 64 -6.27 14.08 -2.91
CA TRP A 64 -6.65 12.65 -2.90
C TRP A 64 -7.42 12.27 -1.63
N ALA A 65 -8.40 13.08 -1.27
CA ALA A 65 -9.18 12.93 -0.03
C ALA A 65 -10.15 11.73 -0.02
N GLY A 66 -10.29 10.97 -1.11
CA GLY A 66 -11.33 9.94 -1.28
C GLY A 66 -11.45 8.95 -0.11
N TYR A 67 -10.31 8.47 0.42
CA TYR A 67 -10.27 7.59 1.59
C TYR A 67 -10.78 8.29 2.86
N SER A 68 -10.31 9.51 3.11
CA SER A 68 -10.72 10.31 4.27
C SER A 68 -12.17 10.75 4.21
N LEU A 69 -12.72 10.98 3.02
CA LEU A 69 -14.16 11.25 2.84
C LEU A 69 -15.02 10.06 3.26
N LEU A 70 -14.57 8.83 2.96
CA LEU A 70 -15.24 7.62 3.45
C LEU A 70 -15.12 7.48 4.97
N ILE A 71 -13.96 7.77 5.56
CA ILE A 71 -13.78 7.77 7.02
C ILE A 71 -14.77 8.75 7.66
N ALA A 72 -14.84 9.99 7.17
CA ALA A 72 -15.78 10.98 7.64
C ALA A 72 -17.26 10.56 7.48
N LEU A 73 -17.59 9.90 6.36
CA LEU A 73 -18.95 9.40 6.11
C LEU A 73 -19.37 8.34 7.13
N ILE A 74 -18.50 7.35 7.41
CA ILE A 74 -18.79 6.30 8.40
C ILE A 74 -18.82 6.89 9.81
N SER A 75 -17.92 7.83 10.12
CA SER A 75 -17.91 8.50 11.43
C SER A 75 -19.20 9.25 11.74
N LYS A 76 -19.93 9.75 10.74
CA LYS A 76 -21.27 10.33 10.94
C LYS A 76 -22.30 9.34 11.50
N LEU A 77 -22.04 8.05 11.47
CA LEU A 77 -22.87 7.03 12.12
C LEU A 77 -22.54 6.84 13.61
N GLY A 78 -21.71 7.71 14.19
CA GLY A 78 -21.31 7.65 15.59
C GLY A 78 -20.10 6.77 15.87
N VAL A 79 -19.36 6.37 14.84
CA VAL A 79 -18.14 5.57 14.95
C VAL A 79 -16.93 6.50 14.99
N ASP A 80 -15.93 6.20 15.85
CA ASP A 80 -14.66 6.92 15.90
C ASP A 80 -13.93 6.88 14.54
N LEU A 81 -13.13 7.92 14.24
CA LEU A 81 -12.44 8.06 12.93
C LEU A 81 -11.47 6.92 12.67
N THR A 82 -10.68 6.52 13.68
CA THR A 82 -9.74 5.41 13.57
C THR A 82 -10.46 4.08 13.34
N MET A 83 -11.53 3.83 14.11
CA MET A 83 -12.39 2.66 13.93
C MET A 83 -13.05 2.65 12.54
N SER A 84 -13.52 3.81 12.08
CA SER A 84 -14.12 3.98 10.74
C SER A 84 -13.12 3.58 9.64
N ALA A 85 -11.85 3.98 9.78
CA ALA A 85 -10.78 3.60 8.84
C ALA A 85 -10.53 2.09 8.83
N HIS A 86 -10.47 1.45 9.99
CA HIS A 86 -10.30 0.00 10.08
C HIS A 86 -11.50 -0.78 9.51
N LEU A 87 -12.72 -0.30 9.70
CA LEU A 87 -13.92 -0.92 9.11
C LEU A 87 -13.90 -0.83 7.58
N ILE A 88 -13.47 0.32 7.02
CA ILE A 88 -13.27 0.48 5.57
C ILE A 88 -12.23 -0.52 5.07
N ASN A 89 -11.09 -0.62 5.76
CA ASN A 89 -10.04 -1.55 5.38
C ASN A 89 -10.53 -3.01 5.45
N ALA A 90 -11.25 -3.41 6.49
CA ALA A 90 -11.83 -4.75 6.62
C ALA A 90 -12.79 -5.08 5.46
N PHE A 91 -13.61 -4.11 5.03
CA PHE A 91 -14.46 -4.27 3.85
C PHE A 91 -13.63 -4.50 2.58
N PHE A 92 -12.62 -3.66 2.33
CA PHE A 92 -11.79 -3.80 1.12
C PHE A 92 -10.91 -5.05 1.15
N PHE A 93 -10.40 -5.49 2.31
CA PHE A 93 -9.77 -6.82 2.43
C PHE A 93 -10.72 -7.95 2.03
N SER A 94 -12.00 -7.84 2.39
CA SER A 94 -13.01 -8.82 1.99
C SER A 94 -13.22 -8.85 0.49
N VAL A 95 -13.31 -7.69 -0.17
CA VAL A 95 -13.40 -7.56 -1.63
C VAL A 95 -12.15 -8.14 -2.30
N LEU A 96 -10.96 -7.88 -1.74
CA LEU A 96 -9.68 -8.38 -2.25
C LEU A 96 -9.63 -9.91 -2.19
N VAL A 97 -9.95 -10.51 -1.03
CA VAL A 97 -9.97 -11.97 -0.83
C VAL A 97 -10.97 -12.64 -1.78
N TYR A 98 -12.17 -12.11 -1.89
CA TYR A 98 -13.18 -12.62 -2.80
C TYR A 98 -12.74 -12.58 -4.26
N SER A 99 -12.16 -11.45 -4.69
CA SER A 99 -11.68 -11.24 -6.05
C SER A 99 -10.50 -12.14 -6.38
N PHE A 100 -9.55 -12.29 -5.47
CA PHE A 100 -8.39 -13.17 -5.63
C PHE A 100 -8.83 -14.62 -5.89
N ILE A 101 -9.67 -15.19 -5.01
CA ILE A 101 -10.15 -16.56 -5.17
C ILE A 101 -10.98 -16.70 -6.45
N SER A 102 -11.76 -15.67 -6.81
CA SER A 102 -12.56 -15.68 -8.04
C SER A 102 -11.69 -15.68 -9.30
N ILE A 103 -10.57 -14.97 -9.31
CA ILE A 103 -9.60 -15.02 -10.43
C ILE A 103 -8.94 -16.38 -10.49
N VAL A 104 -8.48 -16.94 -9.36
CA VAL A 104 -7.89 -18.29 -9.33
C VAL A 104 -8.87 -19.31 -9.90
N ASN A 105 -10.17 -19.24 -9.56
CA ASN A 105 -11.21 -20.14 -10.06
C ASN A 105 -11.46 -19.99 -11.58
N LEU A 106 -11.18 -18.83 -12.17
CA LEU A 106 -11.23 -18.67 -13.63
C LEU A 106 -10.02 -19.31 -14.33
N VAL A 107 -8.85 -19.32 -13.66
CA VAL A 107 -7.63 -19.95 -14.19
C VAL A 107 -7.67 -21.46 -14.02
N SER A 108 -8.21 -21.96 -12.90
CA SER A 108 -8.35 -23.39 -12.60
C SER A 108 -9.67 -23.67 -11.90
N SER A 109 -10.48 -24.57 -12.47
CA SER A 109 -11.76 -24.99 -11.91
C SER A 109 -11.65 -26.09 -10.84
N SER A 110 -10.45 -26.46 -10.40
CA SER A 110 -10.21 -27.47 -9.36
C SER A 110 -10.64 -26.97 -7.99
N LYS A 111 -11.47 -27.78 -7.28
CA LYS A 111 -11.86 -27.48 -5.90
C LYS A 111 -10.66 -27.43 -4.94
N SER A 112 -9.65 -28.27 -5.16
CA SER A 112 -8.40 -28.26 -4.40
C SER A 112 -7.69 -26.93 -4.54
N VAL A 113 -7.54 -26.42 -5.79
CA VAL A 113 -6.94 -25.12 -6.08
C VAL A 113 -7.73 -23.98 -5.40
N THR A 114 -9.06 -24.06 -5.38
CA THR A 114 -9.89 -23.05 -4.69
C THR A 114 -9.62 -23.01 -3.18
N VAL A 115 -9.51 -24.18 -2.54
CA VAL A 115 -9.16 -24.27 -1.10
C VAL A 115 -7.77 -23.71 -0.85
N LEU A 116 -6.78 -24.10 -1.67
CA LEU A 116 -5.42 -23.58 -1.56
C LEU A 116 -5.37 -22.07 -1.79
N ALA A 117 -6.18 -21.54 -2.72
CA ALA A 117 -6.28 -20.10 -2.95
C ALA A 117 -6.81 -19.35 -1.71
N ALA A 118 -7.82 -19.89 -1.05
CA ALA A 118 -8.34 -19.31 0.18
C ALA A 118 -7.28 -19.31 1.29
N ILE A 119 -6.57 -20.42 1.48
CA ILE A 119 -5.50 -20.53 2.48
C ILE A 119 -4.33 -19.57 2.14
N CYS A 120 -3.88 -19.54 0.89
CA CYS A 120 -2.78 -18.68 0.46
C CYS A 120 -3.07 -17.20 0.72
N ILE A 121 -4.25 -16.70 0.32
CA ILE A 121 -4.56 -15.27 0.48
C ILE A 121 -4.81 -14.88 1.94
N LEU A 122 -5.37 -15.78 2.75
CA LEU A 122 -5.60 -15.55 4.17
C LEU A 122 -4.30 -15.59 5.01
N LEU A 123 -3.31 -16.36 4.55
CA LEU A 123 -2.01 -16.53 5.21
C LEU A 123 -0.87 -15.90 4.40
N TYR A 124 -1.16 -14.86 3.63
CA TYR A 124 -0.15 -14.12 2.87
C TYR A 124 0.54 -13.09 3.76
N PRO A 125 1.80 -13.33 4.22
CA PRO A 125 2.40 -12.53 5.27
C PRO A 125 2.53 -11.04 4.90
N PRO A 126 3.11 -10.64 3.73
CA PRO A 126 3.27 -9.21 3.42
C PRO A 126 1.95 -8.45 3.31
N LEU A 127 0.84 -9.14 2.98
CA LEU A 127 -0.49 -8.52 2.94
C LEU A 127 -1.09 -8.38 4.35
N ASN A 128 -0.87 -9.38 5.22
CA ASN A 128 -1.41 -9.38 6.57
C ASN A 128 -0.68 -8.37 7.49
N GLU A 129 0.60 -8.12 7.29
CA GLU A 129 1.36 -7.06 7.97
C GLU A 129 0.70 -5.68 7.80
N LEU A 130 0.12 -5.41 6.61
CA LEU A 130 -0.54 -4.15 6.29
C LEU A 130 -1.99 -4.08 6.80
N ARG A 131 -2.48 -5.13 7.46
CA ARG A 131 -3.89 -5.20 7.89
C ARG A 131 -4.20 -4.27 9.07
N SER A 132 -3.22 -3.99 9.89
CA SER A 132 -3.31 -3.03 11.00
C SER A 132 -3.10 -1.57 10.56
N ASP A 133 -2.54 -1.34 9.36
CA ASP A 133 -2.27 -0.02 8.86
C ASP A 133 -3.54 0.68 8.34
N ILE A 134 -3.63 1.96 8.59
CA ILE A 134 -4.66 2.83 8.00
C ILE A 134 -4.08 3.42 6.72
N ILE A 135 -4.35 2.75 5.59
CA ILE A 135 -3.83 3.14 4.28
C ILE A 135 -4.89 3.01 3.19
N ARG A 136 -4.90 3.96 2.27
CA ARG A 136 -5.81 3.98 1.10
C ARG A 136 -5.49 2.93 0.04
N ASP A 137 -4.28 2.38 0.09
CA ASP A 137 -3.75 1.40 -0.86
C ASP A 137 -4.61 0.13 -0.92
N ILE A 138 -5.12 -0.33 0.22
CA ILE A 138 -5.96 -1.54 0.33
C ILE A 138 -7.22 -1.40 -0.52
N ALA A 139 -7.86 -0.23 -0.49
CA ALA A 139 -9.04 0.06 -1.30
C ALA A 139 -8.70 0.02 -2.80
N MET A 140 -7.59 0.63 -3.20
CA MET A 140 -7.12 0.61 -4.58
C MET A 140 -6.81 -0.81 -5.05
N TRP A 141 -6.09 -1.62 -4.26
CA TRP A 141 -5.77 -3.00 -4.62
C TRP A 141 -7.02 -3.85 -4.77
N ALA A 142 -7.95 -3.76 -3.82
CA ALA A 142 -9.20 -4.51 -3.83
C ALA A 142 -10.04 -4.20 -5.06
N LEU A 143 -10.24 -2.93 -5.36
CA LEU A 143 -11.03 -2.47 -6.50
C LEU A 143 -10.35 -2.79 -7.83
N THR A 144 -9.02 -2.67 -7.92
CA THR A 144 -8.28 -3.00 -9.13
C THR A 144 -8.26 -4.51 -9.39
N LEU A 145 -8.14 -5.32 -8.33
CA LEU A 145 -8.23 -6.77 -8.45
C LEU A 145 -9.64 -7.23 -8.83
N PHE A 146 -10.67 -6.60 -8.25
CA PHE A 146 -12.06 -6.81 -8.62
C PHE A 146 -12.30 -6.43 -10.09
N ALA A 147 -11.76 -5.30 -10.54
CA ALA A 147 -11.82 -4.88 -11.93
C ALA A 147 -11.15 -5.90 -12.87
N LEU A 148 -9.96 -6.40 -12.51
CA LEU A 148 -9.30 -7.47 -13.27
C LEU A 148 -10.19 -8.70 -13.38
N TRP A 149 -10.80 -9.16 -12.28
CA TRP A 149 -11.75 -10.26 -12.31
C TRP A 149 -12.93 -10.00 -13.25
N GLN A 150 -13.56 -8.83 -13.18
CA GLN A 150 -14.67 -8.45 -14.07
C GLN A 150 -14.23 -8.37 -15.53
N PHE A 151 -13.02 -7.87 -15.80
CA PHE A 151 -12.48 -7.85 -17.16
C PHE A 151 -12.22 -9.26 -17.71
N LEU A 152 -11.72 -10.19 -16.88
CA LEU A 152 -11.55 -11.59 -17.27
C LEU A 152 -12.91 -12.26 -17.57
N LEU A 153 -13.95 -11.99 -16.78
CA LEU A 153 -15.32 -12.42 -17.07
C LEU A 153 -15.86 -11.81 -18.37
N PHE A 154 -15.56 -10.53 -18.60
CA PHE A 154 -15.92 -9.88 -19.86
C PHE A 154 -15.25 -10.58 -21.06
N LEU A 155 -13.97 -10.88 -20.96
CA LEU A 155 -13.26 -11.63 -22.00
C LEU A 155 -13.86 -13.03 -22.23
N GLN A 156 -14.33 -13.69 -21.15
CA GLN A 156 -14.90 -15.03 -21.26
C GLN A 156 -16.30 -15.03 -21.89
N PHE A 157 -17.17 -14.07 -21.52
CA PHE A 157 -18.59 -14.07 -21.85
C PHE A 157 -19.05 -12.91 -22.69
N TYR A 158 -18.22 -11.89 -22.93
CA TYR A 158 -18.55 -10.63 -23.66
C TYR A 158 -19.80 -9.92 -23.14
N ARG A 159 -20.07 -10.03 -21.82
CA ARG A 159 -21.23 -9.39 -21.19
C ARG A 159 -20.91 -7.94 -20.81
N LEU A 160 -21.72 -7.00 -21.32
CA LEU A 160 -21.57 -5.58 -21.04
C LEU A 160 -21.55 -5.23 -19.53
N PRO A 161 -22.38 -5.81 -18.64
CA PRO A 161 -22.31 -5.51 -17.21
C PRO A 161 -20.92 -5.75 -16.60
N ASN A 162 -20.22 -6.83 -17.00
CA ASN A 162 -18.87 -7.08 -16.52
C ASN A 162 -17.89 -5.99 -16.94
N PHE A 163 -18.01 -5.48 -18.18
CA PHE A 163 -17.17 -4.38 -18.64
C PHE A 163 -17.50 -3.05 -17.94
N LEU A 164 -18.77 -2.78 -17.66
CA LEU A 164 -19.17 -1.62 -16.86
C LEU A 164 -18.66 -1.72 -15.42
N CYS A 165 -18.77 -2.90 -14.78
CA CYS A 165 -18.20 -3.11 -13.45
C CYS A 165 -16.67 -2.91 -13.44
N PHE A 166 -15.97 -3.38 -14.49
CA PHE A 166 -14.54 -3.10 -14.68
C PHE A 166 -14.27 -1.59 -14.74
N CYS A 167 -14.97 -0.84 -15.59
CA CYS A 167 -14.78 0.61 -15.71
C CYS A 167 -15.07 1.33 -14.39
N LEU A 168 -16.22 1.07 -13.77
CA LEU A 168 -16.64 1.74 -12.55
C LEU A 168 -15.69 1.43 -11.37
N SER A 169 -15.22 0.20 -11.26
CA SER A 169 -14.28 -0.19 -10.20
C SER A 169 -12.94 0.53 -10.33
N LEU A 170 -12.40 0.68 -11.55
CA LEU A 170 -11.13 1.40 -11.76
C LEU A 170 -11.29 2.92 -11.58
N ILE A 171 -12.42 3.47 -12.02
CA ILE A 171 -12.74 4.87 -11.76
C ILE A 171 -12.84 5.10 -10.24
N LEU A 172 -13.53 4.21 -9.51
CA LEU A 172 -13.61 4.29 -8.05
C LEU A 172 -12.24 4.12 -7.40
N ALA A 173 -11.41 3.18 -7.88
CA ALA A 173 -10.05 2.98 -7.40
C ALA A 173 -9.18 4.24 -7.57
N SER A 174 -9.40 5.02 -8.63
CA SER A 174 -8.64 6.24 -8.90
C SER A 174 -8.89 7.36 -7.90
N PHE A 175 -10.01 7.36 -7.17
CA PHE A 175 -10.25 8.30 -6.06
C PHE A 175 -9.37 8.00 -4.84
N PHE A 176 -8.89 6.77 -4.71
CA PHE A 176 -7.91 6.40 -3.69
C PHE A 176 -6.50 6.63 -4.20
N ARG A 177 -6.22 6.17 -5.42
CA ARG A 177 -4.90 6.32 -6.06
C ARG A 177 -5.06 6.50 -7.58
N PRO A 178 -4.57 7.62 -8.14
CA PRO A 178 -4.82 8.01 -9.53
C PRO A 178 -4.23 7.02 -10.55
N GLU A 179 -3.17 6.32 -10.20
CA GLU A 179 -2.53 5.33 -11.07
C GLU A 179 -3.47 4.18 -11.49
N ALA A 180 -4.57 3.93 -10.78
CA ALA A 180 -5.58 2.94 -11.17
C ALA A 180 -6.18 3.21 -12.57
N ILE A 181 -6.21 4.47 -13.00
CA ILE A 181 -6.65 4.86 -14.35
C ILE A 181 -5.80 4.22 -15.46
N ALA A 182 -4.52 3.95 -15.20
CA ALA A 182 -3.66 3.31 -16.21
C ALA A 182 -4.18 1.95 -16.65
N TYR A 183 -4.76 1.17 -15.72
CA TYR A 183 -5.35 -0.13 -16.05
C TYR A 183 -6.63 -0.01 -16.89
N LEU A 184 -7.37 1.09 -16.75
CA LEU A 184 -8.58 1.36 -17.53
C LEU A 184 -8.29 1.48 -19.01
N PHE A 185 -7.11 2.03 -19.36
CA PHE A 185 -6.67 2.19 -20.72
C PHE A 185 -5.83 1.02 -21.23
N SER A 186 -5.02 0.39 -20.37
CA SER A 186 -4.10 -0.67 -20.79
C SER A 186 -4.77 -2.03 -20.97
N LEU A 187 -5.66 -2.44 -20.06
CA LEU A 187 -6.27 -3.77 -20.11
C LEU A 187 -7.10 -4.05 -21.36
N PRO A 188 -7.87 -3.09 -21.93
CA PRO A 188 -8.59 -3.32 -23.18
C PRO A 188 -7.70 -3.75 -24.37
N PHE A 189 -6.39 -3.45 -24.35
CA PHE A 189 -5.47 -3.96 -25.38
C PHE A 189 -5.43 -5.50 -25.43
N ALA A 190 -5.75 -6.19 -24.34
CA ALA A 190 -5.84 -7.66 -24.33
C ALA A 190 -6.88 -8.19 -25.33
N LEU A 191 -7.90 -7.41 -25.69
CA LEU A 191 -8.90 -7.76 -26.71
C LEU A 191 -8.30 -7.95 -28.10
N LEU A 192 -7.18 -7.28 -28.40
CA LEU A 192 -6.46 -7.39 -29.68
C LEU A 192 -5.67 -8.71 -29.78
N PHE A 193 -5.49 -9.42 -28.65
CA PHE A 193 -4.79 -10.70 -28.55
C PHE A 193 -5.75 -11.89 -28.35
N ASP A 194 -7.07 -11.65 -28.39
CA ASP A 194 -8.07 -12.72 -28.27
C ASP A 194 -8.23 -13.53 -29.56
N ASN A 195 -7.39 -14.52 -29.74
CA ASN A 195 -7.35 -15.34 -30.94
C ASN A 195 -8.59 -16.23 -31.19
N ARG A 196 -9.62 -16.18 -30.35
CA ARG A 196 -10.91 -16.85 -30.58
C ARG A 196 -11.72 -16.17 -31.68
N HIS A 197 -11.43 -14.91 -31.95
CA HIS A 197 -12.16 -14.09 -32.90
C HIS A 197 -11.26 -13.58 -34.04
N PRO A 198 -11.82 -13.39 -35.26
CA PRO A 198 -11.11 -12.75 -36.35
C PRO A 198 -10.67 -11.32 -35.96
N LYS A 199 -9.53 -10.87 -36.48
CA LYS A 199 -8.96 -9.55 -36.19
C LYS A 199 -9.97 -8.39 -36.33
N LYS A 200 -10.88 -8.45 -37.30
CA LYS A 200 -11.94 -7.44 -37.50
C LYS A 200 -12.86 -7.32 -36.29
N ILE A 201 -13.20 -8.46 -35.63
CA ILE A 201 -14.04 -8.49 -34.43
C ILE A 201 -13.23 -8.01 -33.23
N GLN A 202 -11.96 -8.43 -33.09
CA GLN A 202 -11.07 -7.96 -32.01
C GLN A 202 -10.98 -6.43 -32.00
N VAL A 203 -10.65 -5.82 -33.16
CA VAL A 203 -10.55 -4.35 -33.30
C VAL A 203 -11.89 -3.67 -33.02
N LYS A 204 -13.00 -4.20 -33.56
CA LYS A 204 -14.34 -3.65 -33.31
C LYS A 204 -14.67 -3.66 -31.82
N THR A 205 -14.41 -4.78 -31.13
CA THR A 205 -14.67 -4.89 -29.69
C THR A 205 -13.76 -3.98 -28.88
N PHE A 206 -12.49 -3.86 -29.24
CA PHE A 206 -11.55 -2.93 -28.62
C PHE A 206 -12.03 -1.47 -28.75
N LEU A 207 -12.41 -1.03 -29.95
CA LEU A 207 -12.91 0.33 -30.18
C LEU A 207 -14.21 0.59 -29.42
N LYS A 208 -15.13 -0.38 -29.40
CA LYS A 208 -16.40 -0.28 -28.63
C LYS A 208 -16.11 -0.17 -27.14
N SER A 209 -15.19 -0.96 -26.62
CA SER A 209 -14.78 -0.93 -25.22
C SER A 209 -14.20 0.42 -24.83
N ASN A 210 -13.28 0.97 -25.66
CA ASN A 210 -12.72 2.30 -25.40
C ASN A 210 -13.77 3.42 -25.49
N ALA A 211 -14.75 3.31 -26.40
CA ALA A 211 -15.86 4.26 -26.46
C ALA A 211 -16.72 4.23 -25.19
N ILE A 212 -17.00 3.04 -24.65
CA ILE A 212 -17.71 2.88 -23.37
C ILE A 212 -16.87 3.44 -22.21
N THR A 213 -15.56 3.17 -22.18
CA THR A 213 -14.65 3.77 -21.20
C THR A 213 -14.68 5.28 -21.24
N GLY A 214 -14.60 5.88 -22.45
CA GLY A 214 -14.70 7.33 -22.64
C GLY A 214 -16.03 7.91 -22.17
N LEU A 215 -17.14 7.21 -22.42
CA LEU A 215 -18.46 7.60 -21.93
C LEU A 215 -18.54 7.56 -20.40
N CYS A 216 -18.04 6.48 -19.76
CA CYS A 216 -18.02 6.38 -18.30
C CYS A 216 -17.20 7.52 -17.67
N LEU A 217 -16.01 7.81 -18.22
CA LEU A 217 -15.19 8.93 -17.75
C LEU A 217 -15.87 10.28 -17.94
N ALA A 218 -16.47 10.52 -19.11
CA ALA A 218 -17.20 11.76 -19.38
C ALA A 218 -18.35 11.97 -18.37
N LEU A 219 -19.12 10.91 -18.06
CA LEU A 219 -20.20 10.97 -17.07
C LEU A 219 -19.66 11.30 -15.67
N VAL A 220 -18.54 10.70 -15.27
CA VAL A 220 -17.93 10.99 -13.96
C VAL A 220 -17.40 12.42 -13.90
N ILE A 221 -16.74 12.90 -14.95
CA ILE A 221 -16.27 14.30 -15.05
C ILE A 221 -17.45 15.28 -14.96
N LEU A 222 -18.56 15.00 -15.64
CA LEU A 222 -19.77 15.81 -15.56
C LEU A 222 -20.36 15.83 -14.15
N LEU A 223 -20.40 14.67 -13.46
CA LEU A 223 -20.86 14.58 -12.08
C LEU A 223 -19.97 15.40 -11.13
N ILE A 224 -18.65 15.25 -11.22
CA ILE A 224 -17.71 16.01 -10.39
C ILE A 224 -17.86 17.52 -10.61
N LYS A 225 -18.01 17.94 -11.88
CA LYS A 225 -18.26 19.33 -12.23
C LYS A 225 -19.61 19.83 -11.70
N PHE A 226 -20.64 18.99 -11.71
CA PHE A 226 -21.95 19.32 -11.14
C PHE A 226 -21.87 19.60 -9.62
N PHE A 227 -20.99 18.90 -8.90
CA PHE A 227 -20.70 19.17 -7.49
C PHE A 227 -19.74 20.35 -7.27
N GLY A 228 -19.40 21.11 -8.28
CA GLY A 228 -18.58 22.33 -8.16
C GLY A 228 -17.09 22.10 -7.96
N ILE A 229 -16.60 20.87 -8.15
CA ILE A 229 -15.18 20.55 -7.99
C ILE A 229 -14.45 20.84 -9.31
N ASP A 230 -13.47 21.74 -9.28
CA ASP A 230 -12.65 22.08 -10.45
C ASP A 230 -11.50 21.06 -10.64
N ILE A 231 -11.78 20.05 -11.46
CA ILE A 231 -10.82 18.99 -11.80
C ILE A 231 -9.58 19.58 -12.50
N ILE A 232 -9.73 20.62 -13.31
CA ILE A 232 -8.65 21.18 -14.13
C ILE A 232 -7.63 21.88 -13.24
N SER A 233 -8.11 22.70 -12.28
CA SER A 233 -7.25 23.37 -11.30
C SER A 233 -6.51 22.35 -10.43
N ASN A 234 -7.23 21.39 -9.85
CA ASN A 234 -6.64 20.35 -9.01
C ASN A 234 -5.63 19.47 -9.77
N SER A 235 -5.88 19.18 -11.05
CA SER A 235 -4.94 18.44 -11.90
C SER A 235 -3.67 19.24 -12.21
N LYS A 236 -3.77 20.55 -12.39
CA LYS A 236 -2.59 21.43 -12.58
C LYS A 236 -1.75 21.49 -11.32
N GLU A 237 -2.34 21.63 -10.15
CA GLU A 237 -1.62 21.62 -8.86
C GLU A 237 -0.93 20.27 -8.64
N PHE A 238 -1.61 19.15 -8.96
CA PHE A 238 -0.98 17.83 -8.91
C PHE A 238 0.25 17.74 -9.81
N ILE A 239 0.14 18.14 -11.08
CA ILE A 239 1.27 18.14 -12.02
C ILE A 239 2.38 19.09 -11.52
N ALA A 240 2.01 20.25 -10.98
CA ALA A 240 2.97 21.21 -10.43
C ALA A 240 3.76 20.63 -9.25
N THR A 241 3.11 19.84 -8.38
CA THR A 241 3.75 19.15 -7.26
C THR A 241 4.80 18.14 -7.71
N TYR A 242 4.57 17.41 -8.80
CA TYR A 242 5.52 16.41 -9.31
C TYR A 242 6.54 16.96 -10.32
N LYS A 243 6.29 18.15 -10.88
CA LYS A 243 7.18 18.77 -11.87
C LYS A 243 8.62 18.93 -11.41
N PRO A 244 8.93 19.41 -10.17
CA PRO A 244 10.31 19.53 -9.68
C PRO A 244 11.04 18.17 -9.64
N PHE A 245 10.35 17.12 -9.19
CA PHE A 245 10.91 15.77 -9.15
C PHE A 245 11.19 15.23 -10.56
N LEU A 246 10.28 15.47 -11.49
CA LEU A 246 10.44 15.03 -12.87
C LEU A 246 11.57 15.80 -13.57
N SER A 247 11.69 17.12 -13.37
CA SER A 247 12.76 17.91 -13.94
C SER A 247 14.13 17.52 -13.38
N SER A 248 14.27 17.34 -12.07
CA SER A 248 15.53 16.88 -11.45
C SER A 248 15.90 15.44 -11.84
N ALA A 249 14.91 14.57 -12.14
CA ALA A 249 15.18 13.23 -12.60
C ALA A 249 15.66 13.17 -14.06
N LEU A 250 15.13 14.06 -14.93
CA LEU A 250 15.44 14.07 -16.37
C LEU A 250 16.66 14.93 -16.72
N THR A 251 16.85 16.04 -16.00
CA THR A 251 17.94 16.99 -16.26
C THR A 251 18.55 17.47 -14.94
N PRO A 252 19.34 16.64 -14.24
CA PRO A 252 20.07 17.10 -13.07
C PRO A 252 21.05 18.20 -13.50
N SER A 253 21.19 19.24 -12.67
CA SER A 253 22.19 20.28 -12.91
C SER A 253 23.61 19.70 -12.85
N GLU A 254 24.57 20.31 -13.56
CA GLU A 254 25.98 19.87 -13.51
C GLU A 254 26.53 19.89 -12.07
N ALA A 255 26.15 20.87 -11.28
CA ALA A 255 26.56 20.98 -9.87
C ALA A 255 25.96 19.85 -9.00
N GLU A 256 24.69 19.47 -9.20
CA GLU A 256 24.08 18.34 -8.52
C GLU A 256 24.70 17.00 -8.94
N SER A 257 25.01 16.85 -10.23
CA SER A 257 25.66 15.66 -10.77
C SER A 257 27.08 15.49 -10.24
N SER A 258 27.86 16.57 -10.13
CA SER A 258 29.21 16.53 -9.58
C SER A 258 29.23 16.26 -8.07
N SER A 259 28.34 16.87 -7.32
CA SER A 259 28.17 16.63 -5.89
C SER A 259 27.74 15.18 -5.60
N LEU A 260 26.76 14.64 -6.34
CA LEU A 260 26.35 13.25 -6.24
C LEU A 260 27.46 12.27 -6.62
N SER A 261 28.20 12.57 -7.69
CA SER A 261 29.32 11.75 -8.16
C SER A 261 30.43 11.69 -7.11
N SER A 262 30.82 12.81 -6.52
CA SER A 262 31.83 12.85 -5.45
C SER A 262 31.35 12.16 -4.17
N GLY A 263 30.07 12.30 -3.82
CA GLY A 263 29.47 11.62 -2.67
C GLY A 263 29.41 10.11 -2.82
N ILE A 264 29.16 9.58 -4.04
CA ILE A 264 29.02 8.14 -4.30
C ILE A 264 30.39 7.49 -4.53
N PHE A 265 31.23 8.10 -5.36
CA PHE A 265 32.51 7.50 -5.79
C PHE A 265 33.73 8.00 -5.01
N GLY A 266 33.57 9.06 -4.21
CA GLY A 266 34.65 9.78 -3.61
C GLY A 266 35.31 10.78 -4.58
N GLU A 267 36.05 11.77 -4.07
CA GLU A 267 36.62 12.85 -4.88
C GLU A 267 37.56 12.35 -5.98
N TYR A 268 38.42 11.38 -5.67
CA TYR A 268 39.38 10.82 -6.64
C TYR A 268 38.69 10.02 -7.75
N ALA A 269 37.80 9.10 -7.40
CA ALA A 269 37.18 8.22 -8.38
C ALA A 269 36.08 8.91 -9.19
N SER A 270 35.52 10.03 -8.70
CA SER A 270 34.46 10.78 -9.40
C SER A 270 34.92 11.32 -10.77
N SER A 271 36.22 11.67 -10.92
CA SER A 271 36.80 12.11 -12.19
C SER A 271 36.76 11.03 -13.28
N TYR A 272 36.81 9.76 -12.91
CA TYR A 272 36.80 8.60 -13.85
C TYR A 272 35.39 8.00 -13.96
N SER A 273 34.67 7.91 -12.86
CA SER A 273 33.37 7.22 -12.76
C SER A 273 32.18 8.12 -12.95
N GLY A 274 32.36 9.45 -12.89
CA GLY A 274 31.30 10.43 -13.05
C GLY A 274 30.44 10.26 -14.30
N PRO A 275 31.02 9.97 -15.50
CA PRO A 275 30.25 9.70 -16.71
C PRO A 275 29.31 8.49 -16.61
N TYR A 276 29.56 7.55 -15.68
CA TYR A 276 28.74 6.36 -15.45
C TYR A 276 27.72 6.54 -14.31
N LEU A 277 27.63 7.72 -13.72
CA LEU A 277 26.69 8.00 -12.59
C LEU A 277 25.23 7.62 -12.94
N GLY A 278 24.78 7.96 -14.15
CA GLY A 278 23.44 7.61 -14.61
C GLY A 278 23.19 6.11 -14.69
N VAL A 279 24.18 5.34 -15.15
CA VAL A 279 24.10 3.87 -15.21
C VAL A 279 24.06 3.30 -13.80
N PHE A 280 24.91 3.78 -12.91
CA PHE A 280 24.96 3.32 -11.51
C PHE A 280 23.64 3.59 -10.78
N LEU A 281 23.08 4.82 -10.91
CA LEU A 281 21.79 5.16 -10.31
C LEU A 281 20.65 4.32 -10.87
N THR A 282 20.61 4.12 -12.19
CA THR A 282 19.57 3.30 -12.84
C THR A 282 19.66 1.84 -12.39
N ALA A 283 20.85 1.26 -12.34
CA ALA A 283 21.05 -0.09 -11.84
C ALA A 283 20.64 -0.22 -10.37
N GLY A 284 20.98 0.77 -9.53
CA GLY A 284 20.55 0.84 -8.13
C GLY A 284 19.02 0.89 -7.98
N LEU A 285 18.33 1.70 -8.77
CA LEU A 285 16.86 1.79 -8.74
C LEU A 285 16.20 0.48 -9.19
N ILE A 286 16.75 -0.19 -10.21
CA ILE A 286 16.26 -1.52 -10.65
C ILE A 286 16.51 -2.56 -9.55
N ALA A 287 17.67 -2.55 -8.91
CA ALA A 287 17.97 -3.45 -7.79
C ALA A 287 16.99 -3.24 -6.63
N ILE A 288 16.69 -1.99 -6.25
CA ILE A 288 15.70 -1.65 -5.22
C ILE A 288 14.31 -2.19 -5.62
N LEU A 289 13.90 -2.00 -6.88
CA LEU A 289 12.63 -2.55 -7.36
C LEU A 289 12.57 -4.07 -7.19
N ILE A 290 13.62 -4.80 -7.63
CA ILE A 290 13.67 -6.27 -7.50
C ILE A 290 13.59 -6.69 -6.03
N MET A 291 14.35 -6.03 -5.14
CA MET A 291 14.29 -6.30 -3.70
C MET A 291 12.88 -6.10 -3.14
N LYS A 292 12.22 -4.99 -3.50
CA LYS A 292 10.84 -4.70 -3.05
C LYS A 292 9.79 -5.65 -3.63
N LEU A 293 10.00 -6.18 -4.84
CA LEU A 293 9.17 -7.24 -5.41
C LEU A 293 9.35 -8.56 -4.66
N ILE A 294 10.58 -8.94 -4.33
CA ILE A 294 10.86 -10.18 -3.55
C ILE A 294 10.26 -10.06 -2.15
N GLU A 295 10.45 -8.93 -1.47
CA GLU A 295 9.86 -8.62 -0.17
C GLU A 295 8.32 -8.71 -0.23
N GLY A 296 7.71 -8.05 -1.21
CA GLY A 296 6.26 -8.04 -1.38
C GLY A 296 5.64 -9.38 -1.76
N ILE A 297 6.37 -10.29 -2.42
CA ILE A 297 5.91 -11.67 -2.68
C ILE A 297 6.00 -12.50 -1.39
N GLY A 298 6.97 -12.21 -0.54
CA GLY A 298 7.29 -13.01 0.65
C GLY A 298 8.13 -14.24 0.31
N GLY A 299 9.15 -14.52 1.14
CA GLY A 299 10.14 -15.56 0.86
C GLY A 299 9.55 -16.93 0.47
N PRO A 300 8.63 -17.52 1.26
CA PRO A 300 8.05 -18.83 0.93
C PRO A 300 7.33 -18.87 -0.41
N PHE A 301 6.54 -17.84 -0.74
CA PHE A 301 5.80 -17.76 -2.00
C PHE A 301 6.74 -17.47 -3.19
N PHE A 302 7.80 -16.71 -2.98
CA PHE A 302 8.81 -16.45 -4.00
C PHE A 302 9.49 -17.75 -4.46
N PHE A 303 9.92 -18.59 -3.52
CA PHE A 303 10.53 -19.89 -3.87
C PHE A 303 9.55 -20.84 -4.57
N LEU A 304 8.27 -20.82 -4.18
CA LEU A 304 7.23 -21.59 -4.90
C LEU A 304 7.02 -21.09 -6.33
N LEU A 305 7.03 -19.79 -6.55
CA LEU A 305 6.92 -19.22 -7.91
C LEU A 305 8.10 -19.64 -8.77
N ILE A 306 9.35 -19.58 -8.25
CA ILE A 306 10.53 -20.08 -8.95
C ILE A 306 10.37 -21.56 -9.30
N TYR A 307 9.98 -22.39 -8.32
CA TYR A 307 9.72 -23.80 -8.55
C TYR A 307 8.67 -24.01 -9.65
N GLY A 308 7.56 -23.26 -9.61
CA GLY A 308 6.49 -23.35 -10.60
C GLY A 308 6.94 -22.99 -12.03
N VAL A 309 7.84 -22.03 -12.17
CA VAL A 309 8.46 -21.65 -13.46
C VAL A 309 9.37 -22.77 -13.96
N ILE A 310 10.27 -23.29 -13.12
CA ILE A 310 11.22 -24.36 -13.47
C ILE A 310 10.46 -25.62 -13.87
N GLN A 311 9.44 -26.00 -13.11
CA GLN A 311 8.64 -27.21 -13.34
C GLN A 311 7.57 -27.05 -14.43
N ARG A 312 7.42 -25.84 -14.99
CA ARG A 312 6.36 -25.50 -15.95
C ARG A 312 4.94 -25.86 -15.44
N SER A 313 4.73 -25.74 -14.13
CA SER A 313 3.45 -26.04 -13.48
C SER A 313 2.37 -25.01 -13.87
N ILE A 314 2.77 -23.80 -14.25
CA ILE A 314 1.86 -22.74 -14.68
C ILE A 314 1.56 -22.92 -16.16
N LYS A 315 0.32 -23.30 -16.46
CA LYS A 315 -0.21 -23.39 -17.83
C LYS A 315 -1.44 -22.46 -17.95
N PRO A 316 -1.24 -21.13 -17.96
CA PRO A 316 -2.36 -20.23 -18.09
C PRO A 316 -3.06 -20.48 -19.43
N SER A 317 -4.40 -20.50 -19.40
CA SER A 317 -5.16 -20.62 -20.64
C SER A 317 -4.84 -19.42 -21.54
N LYS A 318 -4.91 -19.61 -22.85
CA LYS A 318 -4.63 -18.56 -23.85
C LYS A 318 -5.44 -17.27 -23.63
N TYR A 319 -6.54 -17.34 -22.89
CA TYR A 319 -7.44 -16.21 -22.62
C TYR A 319 -6.98 -15.33 -21.45
N PHE A 320 -6.22 -15.89 -20.51
CA PHE A 320 -5.80 -15.18 -19.30
C PHE A 320 -4.36 -14.68 -19.38
N SER A 321 -3.54 -15.25 -20.27
CA SER A 321 -2.12 -14.87 -20.39
C SER A 321 -1.92 -13.42 -20.81
N ALA A 322 -2.64 -12.95 -21.86
CA ALA A 322 -2.50 -11.56 -22.33
C ALA A 322 -3.00 -10.52 -21.32
N PRO A 323 -4.21 -10.63 -20.73
CA PRO A 323 -4.65 -9.69 -19.70
C PRO A 323 -3.72 -9.63 -18.50
N LEU A 324 -3.26 -10.78 -17.99
CA LEU A 324 -2.35 -10.82 -16.85
C LEU A 324 -0.98 -10.22 -17.18
N ALA A 325 -0.44 -10.51 -18.37
CA ALA A 325 0.82 -9.92 -18.82
C ALA A 325 0.72 -8.38 -18.96
N ILE A 326 -0.37 -7.88 -19.56
CA ILE A 326 -0.61 -6.44 -19.69
C ILE A 326 -0.79 -5.80 -18.31
N PHE A 327 -1.52 -6.46 -17.41
CA PHE A 327 -1.71 -5.96 -16.04
C PHE A 327 -0.36 -5.84 -15.32
N LEU A 328 0.46 -6.88 -15.34
CA LEU A 328 1.78 -6.89 -14.71
C LEU A 328 2.72 -5.87 -15.35
N ALA A 329 2.73 -5.76 -16.68
CA ALA A 329 3.52 -4.76 -17.40
C ALA A 329 3.11 -3.32 -17.03
N THR A 330 1.81 -3.06 -16.96
CA THR A 330 1.27 -1.75 -16.54
C THR A 330 1.70 -1.43 -15.09
N ASN A 331 1.62 -2.41 -14.18
CA ASN A 331 2.04 -2.20 -12.81
C ASN A 331 3.54 -1.89 -12.70
N ILE A 332 4.39 -2.66 -13.37
CA ILE A 332 5.84 -2.39 -13.41
C ILE A 332 6.12 -1.00 -13.98
N ALA A 333 5.44 -0.60 -15.06
CA ALA A 333 5.59 0.74 -15.63
C ALA A 333 5.21 1.85 -14.63
N ILE A 334 4.13 1.67 -13.87
CA ILE A 334 3.70 2.59 -12.81
C ILE A 334 4.77 2.68 -11.72
N VAL A 335 5.24 1.54 -11.20
CA VAL A 335 6.22 1.50 -10.11
C VAL A 335 7.56 2.07 -10.57
N LEU A 336 8.01 1.75 -11.79
CA LEU A 336 9.22 2.34 -12.38
C LEU A 336 9.08 3.86 -12.53
N GLY A 337 7.95 4.34 -13.06
CA GLY A 337 7.68 5.77 -13.15
C GLY A 337 7.74 6.46 -11.78
N PHE A 338 7.18 5.82 -10.75
CA PHE A 338 7.24 6.34 -9.39
C PHE A 338 8.69 6.35 -8.84
N ILE A 339 9.44 5.26 -8.99
CA ILE A 339 10.84 5.20 -8.53
C ILE A 339 11.70 6.26 -9.21
N VAL A 340 11.56 6.44 -10.52
CA VAL A 340 12.33 7.43 -11.28
C VAL A 340 12.02 8.85 -10.81
N THR A 341 10.75 9.15 -10.52
CA THR A 341 10.34 10.49 -10.09
C THR A 341 10.66 10.79 -8.65
N THR A 342 10.42 9.85 -7.72
CA THR A 342 10.56 10.09 -6.27
C THR A 342 11.88 9.59 -5.69
N ARG A 343 12.63 8.74 -6.43
CA ARG A 343 13.84 8.03 -5.98
C ARG A 343 13.62 7.21 -4.69
N PHE A 344 12.36 6.89 -4.40
CA PHE A 344 11.92 6.13 -3.25
C PHE A 344 10.84 5.13 -3.67
N VAL A 345 10.84 3.93 -3.05
CA VAL A 345 9.74 2.98 -3.19
C VAL A 345 9.52 2.24 -1.88
N SER A 346 8.27 2.22 -1.45
CA SER A 346 7.80 1.34 -0.38
C SER A 346 7.31 0.00 -0.98
N SER A 347 7.42 -1.09 -0.22
CA SER A 347 6.85 -2.41 -0.57
C SER A 347 5.35 -2.33 -0.92
N ARG A 348 4.61 -1.39 -0.33
CA ARG A 348 3.20 -1.12 -0.65
C ARG A 348 2.95 -0.84 -2.13
N TYR A 349 3.84 -0.13 -2.83
CA TYR A 349 3.65 0.20 -4.26
C TYR A 349 3.79 -1.01 -5.18
N SER A 350 4.55 -2.02 -4.78
CA SER A 350 4.70 -3.29 -5.51
C SER A 350 3.65 -4.35 -5.14
N MET A 351 2.87 -4.13 -4.07
CA MET A 351 1.97 -5.14 -3.49
C MET A 351 0.94 -5.66 -4.50
N LEU A 352 0.34 -4.78 -5.31
CA LEU A 352 -0.65 -5.20 -6.31
C LEU A 352 -0.04 -6.14 -7.36
N PHE A 353 1.21 -5.90 -7.79
CA PHE A 353 1.95 -6.81 -8.67
C PHE A 353 2.17 -8.17 -8.00
N CYS A 354 2.60 -8.14 -6.74
CA CYS A 354 2.88 -9.34 -5.95
C CYS A 354 1.62 -10.18 -5.74
N ILE A 355 0.48 -9.55 -5.38
CA ILE A 355 -0.82 -10.24 -5.24
C ILE A 355 -1.20 -10.96 -6.53
N VAL A 356 -1.00 -10.34 -7.70
CA VAL A 356 -1.33 -10.98 -8.99
C VAL A 356 -0.39 -12.14 -9.31
N LEU A 357 0.89 -12.07 -8.94
CA LEU A 357 1.80 -13.22 -9.05
C LEU A 357 1.42 -14.37 -8.10
N VAL A 358 1.00 -14.04 -6.88
CA VAL A 358 0.56 -15.02 -5.88
C VAL A 358 -0.68 -15.81 -6.34
N ILE A 359 -1.46 -15.33 -7.31
CA ILE A 359 -2.56 -16.08 -7.95
C ILE A 359 -2.10 -17.45 -8.48
N PHE A 360 -0.84 -17.57 -8.89
CA PHE A 360 -0.30 -18.83 -9.41
C PHE A 360 0.15 -19.81 -8.31
N VAL A 361 0.38 -19.35 -7.09
CA VAL A 361 0.86 -20.19 -5.97
C VAL A 361 -0.10 -21.36 -5.66
N PRO A 362 -1.42 -21.17 -5.56
CA PRO A 362 -2.35 -22.30 -5.35
C PRO A 362 -2.27 -23.38 -6.44
N ILE A 363 -2.05 -22.96 -7.69
CA ILE A 363 -1.94 -23.88 -8.84
C ILE A 363 -0.63 -24.68 -8.75
N ILE A 364 0.46 -24.02 -8.39
CA ILE A 364 1.77 -24.65 -8.20
C ILE A 364 1.72 -25.65 -7.04
N LEU A 365 1.06 -25.29 -5.94
CA LEU A 365 0.89 -26.18 -4.79
C LEU A 365 0.05 -27.42 -5.14
N ASP A 366 -1.01 -27.29 -5.91
CA ASP A 366 -1.85 -28.41 -6.35
C ASP A 366 -1.06 -29.38 -7.27
N ASP A 367 -0.26 -28.84 -8.19
CA ASP A 367 0.66 -29.63 -9.02
C ASP A 367 1.72 -30.36 -8.19
N LEU A 368 2.33 -29.67 -7.20
CA LEU A 368 3.31 -30.26 -6.28
C LEU A 368 2.69 -31.38 -5.44
N ILE A 369 1.50 -31.15 -4.87
CA ILE A 369 0.77 -32.18 -4.09
C ILE A 369 0.49 -33.40 -4.97
N SER A 370 0.02 -33.19 -6.19
CA SER A 370 -0.27 -34.24 -7.15
C SER A 370 0.98 -35.08 -7.49
N LYS A 371 2.12 -34.43 -7.72
CA LYS A 371 3.42 -35.11 -7.96
C LYS A 371 3.87 -35.94 -6.75
N LEU A 372 3.75 -35.39 -5.53
CA LEU A 372 4.10 -36.10 -4.30
C LEU A 372 3.19 -37.32 -4.03
N GLN A 373 1.92 -37.24 -4.44
CA GLN A 373 1.00 -38.39 -4.37
C GLN A 373 1.43 -39.53 -5.32
N VAL A 374 1.81 -39.19 -6.56
CA VAL A 374 2.34 -40.17 -7.54
C VAL A 374 3.63 -40.82 -7.04
N MET A 375 4.51 -40.08 -6.39
CA MET A 375 5.76 -40.58 -5.80
C MET A 375 5.55 -41.37 -4.48
N ARG A 376 4.30 -41.63 -4.07
CA ARG A 376 3.95 -42.27 -2.78
C ARG A 376 4.45 -41.53 -1.53
N MET A 377 4.77 -40.26 -1.65
CA MET A 377 5.28 -39.39 -0.57
C MET A 377 4.17 -38.50 0.04
N LYS A 378 2.92 -38.93 -0.05
CA LYS A 378 1.74 -38.13 0.39
C LYS A 378 1.87 -37.62 1.82
N THR A 379 2.32 -38.50 2.76
CA THR A 379 2.46 -38.14 4.17
C THR A 379 3.53 -37.09 4.39
N LEU A 380 4.68 -37.19 3.70
CA LEU A 380 5.74 -36.19 3.76
C LEU A 380 5.26 -34.87 3.17
N GLY A 381 4.62 -34.91 1.99
CA GLY A 381 4.08 -33.72 1.36
C GLY A 381 3.06 -32.97 2.25
N MET A 382 2.18 -33.71 2.93
CA MET A 382 1.23 -33.11 3.85
C MET A 382 1.92 -32.45 5.05
N ARG A 383 2.95 -33.08 5.61
CA ARG A 383 3.75 -32.48 6.71
C ARG A 383 4.46 -31.20 6.27
N VAL A 384 5.06 -31.22 5.07
CA VAL A 384 5.72 -30.03 4.51
C VAL A 384 4.72 -28.89 4.29
N LEU A 385 3.53 -29.19 3.79
CA LEU A 385 2.45 -28.20 3.63
C LEU A 385 1.98 -27.60 4.96
N ILE A 386 1.79 -28.43 5.97
CA ILE A 386 1.40 -27.96 7.31
C ILE A 386 2.50 -27.05 7.89
N LEU A 387 3.77 -27.43 7.77
CA LEU A 387 4.89 -26.59 8.20
C LEU A 387 4.97 -25.28 7.41
N PHE A 388 4.78 -25.35 6.09
CA PHE A 388 4.77 -24.17 5.21
C PHE A 388 3.67 -23.18 5.60
N PHE A 389 2.43 -23.63 5.71
CA PHE A 389 1.32 -22.75 6.11
C PHE A 389 1.38 -22.35 7.58
N GLY A 390 1.93 -23.21 8.44
CA GLY A 390 2.24 -22.88 9.83
C GLY A 390 3.24 -21.73 9.92
N TYR A 391 4.31 -21.76 9.12
CA TYR A 391 5.26 -20.66 9.01
C TYR A 391 4.58 -19.38 8.47
N CYS A 392 3.80 -19.48 7.40
CA CYS A 392 3.08 -18.34 6.85
C CYS A 392 2.10 -17.72 7.87
N ALA A 393 1.40 -18.55 8.64
CA ALA A 393 0.52 -18.07 9.70
C ALA A 393 1.30 -17.36 10.82
N PHE A 394 2.41 -17.95 11.23
CA PHE A 394 3.30 -17.36 12.24
C PHE A 394 3.83 -16.00 11.78
N ASP A 395 4.41 -15.93 10.59
CA ASP A 395 4.95 -14.73 9.98
C ASP A 395 3.87 -13.63 9.72
N SER A 396 2.63 -14.06 9.42
CA SER A 396 1.49 -13.14 9.21
C SER A 396 0.99 -12.44 10.46
N PHE A 397 1.13 -13.07 11.65
CA PHE A 397 0.43 -12.60 12.86
C PHE A 397 1.35 -12.39 14.06
N ILE A 398 2.62 -12.75 13.94
CA ILE A 398 3.62 -12.54 15.00
C ILE A 398 4.70 -11.60 14.46
N SER A 399 4.67 -10.37 14.93
CA SER A 399 5.70 -9.37 14.59
C SER A 399 6.84 -9.46 15.59
N PHE A 400 8.08 -9.58 15.09
CA PHE A 400 9.32 -9.47 15.89
C PHE A 400 9.89 -8.04 15.87
N GLY A 401 9.12 -7.07 15.37
CA GLY A 401 9.54 -5.67 15.35
C GLY A 401 9.76 -5.13 16.77
N SER A 402 10.59 -4.08 16.90
CA SER A 402 10.75 -3.35 18.16
C SER A 402 9.39 -2.88 18.67
N SER A 403 9.08 -3.20 19.91
CA SER A 403 7.87 -2.73 20.57
C SER A 403 7.86 -1.19 20.58
N LYS A 404 6.80 -0.58 20.05
CA LYS A 404 6.56 0.88 20.17
C LYS A 404 6.05 1.27 21.56
N GLU A 405 6.30 0.45 22.57
CA GLU A 405 5.87 0.68 23.96
C GLU A 405 6.44 1.99 24.53
N PHE A 406 7.64 2.37 24.10
CA PHE A 406 8.25 3.66 24.46
C PHE A 406 7.38 4.85 24.08
N ILE A 407 6.60 4.78 22.98
CA ILE A 407 5.66 5.85 22.59
C ILE A 407 4.51 5.90 23.63
N THR A 408 3.95 4.76 24.00
CA THR A 408 2.86 4.69 24.99
C THR A 408 3.34 5.19 26.36
N GLN A 409 4.55 4.81 26.78
CA GLN A 409 5.16 5.31 28.03
C GLN A 409 5.38 6.82 27.98
N SER A 410 5.87 7.36 26.84
CA SER A 410 6.06 8.80 26.68
C SER A 410 4.74 9.57 26.77
N LEU A 411 3.66 9.03 26.22
CA LEU A 411 2.32 9.65 26.29
C LEU A 411 1.77 9.70 27.72
N VAL A 412 2.01 8.66 28.52
CA VAL A 412 1.64 8.66 29.94
C VAL A 412 2.37 9.78 30.67
N TRP A 413 3.67 9.95 30.43
CA TRP A 413 4.45 11.01 31.04
C TRP A 413 4.01 12.41 30.58
N LEU A 414 3.79 12.62 29.26
CA LEU A 414 3.38 13.90 28.68
C LEU A 414 1.98 14.36 29.10
N LYS A 415 1.11 13.44 29.50
CA LYS A 415 -0.26 13.72 29.97
C LYS A 415 -0.36 13.97 31.48
N SER A 416 0.74 13.86 32.23
CA SER A 416 0.73 14.17 33.65
C SER A 416 0.41 15.66 33.89
N ASP A 417 -0.22 15.97 35.02
CA ASP A 417 -0.70 17.32 35.36
C ASP A 417 0.40 18.37 35.38
N ASP A 418 1.63 17.97 35.72
CA ASP A 418 2.81 18.83 35.79
C ASP A 418 3.18 19.47 34.43
N HIS A 419 2.62 18.97 33.34
CA HIS A 419 2.95 19.39 31.96
C HIS A 419 1.77 19.97 31.20
N SER A 420 0.64 20.27 31.86
CA SER A 420 -0.63 20.66 31.24
C SER A 420 -0.55 21.95 30.38
N GLY A 421 0.33 22.90 30.72
CA GLY A 421 0.45 24.18 30.01
C GLY A 421 1.63 24.31 29.04
N ALA A 422 2.49 23.28 28.93
CA ALA A 422 3.67 23.31 28.09
C ALA A 422 3.34 23.07 26.62
N GLU A 423 3.92 23.84 25.70
CA GLU A 423 3.94 23.51 24.27
C GLU A 423 4.85 22.31 24.02
N LEU A 424 4.56 21.57 22.96
CA LEU A 424 5.32 20.36 22.61
C LEU A 424 5.79 20.43 21.15
N ILE A 425 7.09 20.21 20.95
CA ILE A 425 7.64 19.87 19.64
C ILE A 425 7.98 18.37 19.61
N THR A 426 7.71 17.72 18.50
CA THR A 426 8.03 16.30 18.30
C THR A 426 8.25 16.00 16.83
N ASN A 427 8.98 14.92 16.54
CA ASN A 427 9.14 14.34 15.22
C ASN A 427 8.32 13.04 15.04
N ASN A 428 7.41 12.76 15.99
CA ASN A 428 6.59 11.56 15.97
C ASN A 428 5.10 11.90 15.92
N HIS A 429 4.39 11.45 14.89
CA HIS A 429 2.97 11.73 14.66
C HIS A 429 2.05 11.19 15.77
N ALA A 430 2.35 10.00 16.30
CA ALA A 430 1.55 9.41 17.39
C ALA A 430 1.62 10.27 18.65
N ILE A 431 2.82 10.74 19.01
CA ILE A 431 3.02 11.64 20.15
C ILE A 431 2.29 12.97 19.93
N ALA A 432 2.42 13.54 18.71
CA ALA A 432 1.73 14.77 18.37
C ALA A 432 0.21 14.66 18.53
N TYR A 433 -0.37 13.59 17.98
CA TYR A 433 -1.82 13.35 18.00
C TYR A 433 -2.33 13.04 19.40
N TYR A 434 -1.79 11.99 20.05
CA TYR A 434 -2.32 11.49 21.31
C TYR A 434 -1.98 12.35 22.53
N SER A 435 -0.94 13.20 22.46
CA SER A 435 -0.68 14.18 23.54
C SER A 435 -1.72 15.30 23.59
N GLY A 436 -2.36 15.60 22.45
CA GLY A 436 -3.28 16.74 22.32
C GLY A 436 -2.60 18.11 22.38
N LYS A 437 -1.25 18.17 22.41
CA LYS A 437 -0.45 19.39 22.58
C LYS A 437 0.00 20.00 21.23
N VAL A 438 -0.08 19.25 20.14
CA VAL A 438 0.37 19.69 18.81
C VAL A 438 -0.84 19.85 17.89
N LYS A 439 -1.09 21.08 17.45
CA LYS A 439 -2.26 21.41 16.61
C LYS A 439 -2.19 20.75 15.22
N ASN A 440 -1.01 20.79 14.59
CA ASN A 440 -0.78 20.26 13.24
C ASN A 440 -0.09 18.89 13.33
N TYR A 441 -0.72 17.93 14.00
CA TYR A 441 -0.15 16.60 14.27
C TYR A 441 0.11 15.75 13.03
N ASP A 442 -0.49 16.09 11.89
CA ASP A 442 -0.32 15.43 10.60
C ASP A 442 0.85 16.01 9.77
N GLN A 443 1.40 17.17 10.18
CA GLN A 443 2.51 17.85 9.51
C GLN A 443 3.79 17.86 10.36
N VAL A 444 3.96 16.84 11.17
CA VAL A 444 5.14 16.71 12.03
C VAL A 444 6.38 16.48 11.16
N PRO A 445 7.46 17.27 11.34
CA PRO A 445 8.69 17.10 10.56
C PRO A 445 9.40 15.81 10.96
N ARG A 446 10.05 15.15 10.01
CA ARG A 446 10.90 13.98 10.29
C ARG A 446 12.07 14.32 11.21
N PHE A 447 12.60 15.53 11.10
CA PHE A 447 13.71 16.03 11.90
C PHE A 447 13.33 17.35 12.54
N VAL A 448 13.46 17.43 13.86
CA VAL A 448 13.38 18.70 14.59
C VAL A 448 14.60 19.55 14.24
N THR A 449 14.41 20.86 14.05
CA THR A 449 15.50 21.78 13.71
C THR A 449 15.97 22.55 14.94
N GLU A 450 17.18 23.06 14.87
CA GLU A 450 17.78 23.93 15.89
C GLU A 450 16.94 25.19 16.14
N ASP A 451 16.46 25.84 15.06
CA ASP A 451 15.62 27.05 15.15
C ASP A 451 14.28 26.75 15.87
N GLN A 452 13.70 25.57 15.64
CA GLN A 452 12.48 25.18 16.35
C GLN A 452 12.73 25.02 17.85
N ILE A 453 13.87 24.45 18.24
CA ILE A 453 14.26 24.33 19.66
C ILE A 453 14.49 25.69 20.28
N HIS A 454 15.15 26.60 19.59
CA HIS A 454 15.42 27.95 20.09
C HIS A 454 14.15 28.83 20.21
N ALA A 455 13.17 28.60 19.34
CA ALA A 455 11.87 29.31 19.38
C ALA A 455 10.99 28.96 20.59
N LEU A 456 11.25 27.84 21.28
CA LEU A 456 10.51 27.41 22.46
C LEU A 456 10.77 28.30 23.66
N LYS A 457 9.76 28.43 24.51
CA LYS A 457 9.86 29.10 25.80
C LYS A 457 10.45 28.16 26.87
N PRO A 458 11.04 28.72 27.93
CA PRO A 458 11.45 27.93 29.07
C PRO A 458 10.27 27.12 29.63
N ASN A 459 10.51 25.84 29.94
CA ASN A 459 9.57 24.81 30.36
C ASN A 459 8.74 24.13 29.24
N ASP A 460 8.82 24.55 27.98
CA ASP A 460 8.23 23.79 26.88
C ASP A 460 8.97 22.44 26.68
N LEU A 461 8.28 21.51 26.06
CA LEU A 461 8.72 20.13 25.93
C LEU A 461 9.15 19.78 24.50
N ILE A 462 10.13 18.88 24.42
CA ILE A 462 10.67 18.39 23.15
C ILE A 462 10.71 16.88 23.26
N ALA A 463 9.85 16.15 22.53
CA ALA A 463 9.82 14.71 22.50
C ALA A 463 10.36 14.22 21.16
N ILE A 464 11.52 13.61 21.13
CA ILE A 464 12.23 13.22 19.91
C ILE A 464 12.38 11.71 19.84
N GLU A 465 11.86 11.10 18.78
CA GLU A 465 12.25 9.75 18.36
C GLU A 465 13.68 9.80 17.82
N MET A 466 14.58 9.02 18.42
CA MET A 466 16.00 9.13 18.22
C MET A 466 16.44 8.40 16.95
N HIS A 467 16.90 9.19 15.99
CA HIS A 467 17.65 8.76 14.82
C HIS A 467 19.05 9.35 14.88
N TYR A 468 19.96 8.91 14.06
CA TYR A 468 21.35 9.39 14.03
C TYR A 468 21.45 10.92 13.96
N GLU A 469 20.65 11.55 13.09
CA GLU A 469 20.63 13.01 12.92
C GLU A 469 20.12 13.74 14.17
N MET A 470 19.15 13.13 14.88
CA MET A 470 18.60 13.71 16.10
C MET A 470 19.59 13.60 17.27
N LEU A 471 20.32 12.49 17.36
CA LEU A 471 21.41 12.35 18.33
C LEU A 471 22.47 13.44 18.10
N GLN A 472 22.87 13.69 16.85
CA GLN A 472 23.80 14.76 16.53
C GLN A 472 23.25 16.15 16.87
N LEU A 473 21.95 16.39 16.67
CA LEU A 473 21.32 17.68 16.97
C LEU A 473 21.37 17.98 18.48
N VAL A 474 20.97 17.04 19.31
CA VAL A 474 20.88 17.24 20.78
C VAL A 474 22.27 17.35 21.44
N GLU A 475 23.31 16.85 20.80
CA GLU A 475 24.69 16.93 21.27
C GLU A 475 25.44 18.19 20.76
N LYS A 476 24.85 18.98 19.83
CA LYS A 476 25.47 20.24 19.36
C LYS A 476 25.67 21.20 20.51
N GLU A 477 26.83 21.91 20.54
CA GLU A 477 27.13 22.94 21.52
C GLU A 477 26.11 24.10 21.50
N SER A 478 25.49 24.38 20.34
CA SER A 478 24.45 25.40 20.19
C SER A 478 23.08 24.97 20.74
N VAL A 479 22.81 23.66 20.95
CA VAL A 479 21.52 23.14 21.41
C VAL A 479 21.58 22.60 22.84
N LYS A 480 22.64 21.87 23.17
CA LYS A 480 22.82 21.16 24.43
C LYS A 480 22.60 22.02 25.71
N PRO A 481 23.07 23.30 25.77
CA PRO A 481 22.84 24.15 26.95
C PRO A 481 21.38 24.59 27.15
N TYR A 482 20.53 24.45 26.10
CA TYR A 482 19.15 24.91 26.11
C TYR A 482 18.13 23.82 26.39
N ILE A 483 18.58 22.57 26.51
CA ILE A 483 17.69 21.42 26.72
C ILE A 483 18.16 20.61 27.92
N ASN A 484 17.22 20.14 28.72
CA ASN A 484 17.48 19.25 29.84
C ASN A 484 16.70 17.94 29.69
N LEU A 485 17.41 16.83 29.65
CA LEU A 485 16.82 15.51 29.53
C LEU A 485 15.93 15.20 30.75
N GLN A 486 14.67 14.87 30.51
CA GLN A 486 13.72 14.48 31.54
C GLN A 486 13.50 12.96 31.55
N VAL A 487 13.34 12.36 30.37
CA VAL A 487 13.05 10.93 30.21
C VAL A 487 13.78 10.40 28.99
N ALA A 488 14.38 9.22 29.13
CA ALA A 488 14.94 8.42 28.03
C ALA A 488 14.22 7.06 28.00
N LEU A 489 13.68 6.68 26.88
CA LEU A 489 12.88 5.47 26.72
C LEU A 489 13.48 4.57 25.62
N PRO A 490 13.57 3.25 25.85
CA PRO A 490 13.25 2.55 27.09
C PRO A 490 14.25 2.83 28.23
N ASN A 491 15.50 3.21 27.91
CA ASN A 491 16.55 3.58 28.87
C ASN A 491 17.59 4.50 28.19
N ILE A 492 18.59 4.96 28.94
CA ILE A 492 19.62 5.90 28.43
C ILE A 492 20.58 5.21 27.45
N GLU A 493 20.85 3.91 27.61
CA GLU A 493 21.82 3.18 26.78
C GLU A 493 21.22 2.80 25.42
N ASP A 494 19.91 2.50 25.38
CA ASP A 494 19.15 2.14 24.17
C ASP A 494 17.98 3.11 23.97
N MET A 495 18.34 4.37 23.77
CA MET A 495 17.39 5.47 23.73
C MET A 495 16.68 5.54 22.36
N ALA A 496 15.47 4.98 22.30
CA ALA A 496 14.61 5.07 21.12
C ALA A 496 13.84 6.40 21.08
N LEU A 497 13.51 6.97 22.25
CA LEU A 497 12.82 8.25 22.39
C LEU A 497 13.36 9.01 23.60
N ALA A 498 13.55 10.31 23.44
CA ALA A 498 13.92 11.19 24.56
C ALA A 498 12.95 12.36 24.68
N ILE A 499 12.64 12.71 25.93
CA ILE A 499 11.87 13.89 26.26
C ILE A 499 12.81 14.88 26.97
N TYR A 500 12.91 16.06 26.38
CA TYR A 500 13.69 17.17 26.95
C TYR A 500 12.74 18.29 27.36
N LYS A 501 13.19 19.08 28.32
CA LYS A 501 12.57 20.33 28.71
C LYS A 501 13.45 21.49 28.30
N LYS A 502 12.87 22.52 27.69
CA LYS A 502 13.57 23.75 27.35
C LYS A 502 13.99 24.47 28.62
N VAL A 503 15.26 24.86 28.69
CA VAL A 503 15.85 25.62 29.80
C VAL A 503 16.54 26.90 29.27
N GLU A 504 16.68 27.89 30.11
CA GLU A 504 17.56 28.98 29.82
C GLU A 504 19.01 28.52 30.05
N PRO A 505 19.97 28.90 29.18
CA PRO A 505 21.36 28.58 29.40
C PRO A 505 21.81 29.17 30.72
N ARG A 506 22.42 28.37 31.57
CA ARG A 506 23.08 28.88 32.77
C ARG A 506 24.34 29.61 32.28
N ASN A 507 24.38 30.94 32.53
CA ASN A 507 25.58 31.76 32.34
C ASN A 507 26.77 31.19 33.10
#